data_2e1d0d48ea50a02ccf8ed23aa7767db9
#
_entry.id   2e1d0d48ea50a02ccf8ed23aa7767db9
#
_cell.length_a   1.000
_cell.length_b   1.000
_cell.length_c   1.000
_cell.angle_alpha   90.00
_cell.angle_beta   90.00
_cell.angle_gamma   90.00
#
_symmetry.space_group_name_H-M   'P 1'
#
loop_
_entity.id
_entity.type
_entity.pdbx_description
1 polymer ?
#
loop_
_entity_poly.entity_id
_entity_poly.type
_entity_poly.pdbx_seq_one_letter_code
_entity_poly.pdbx_strand_id
1 'polypeptide(L)'
;MKSELALLLKALAFAARKHRDQRRKDAAASPYINHPIALANVLVKEGGVDDTAVLCAALLHDTLEDTATTRKELQRSFGTKIAAIVAEVTDDKRLPKARRKSLQVKHAARISREAKLVKLADKICNIRDVARRPPTGWDKRRQREYFDWAKRVIDRMRGVHPRLERAFDAAYSKRPGG
;
A
#
# COMPACT_ATOMS: atom_id res chain seq x y z
N MET A 1 -18.12 -0.86 -17.30
CA MET A 1 -18.31 0.45 -16.60
C MET A 1 -19.22 0.38 -15.37
N LYS A 2 -20.56 0.17 -15.48
CA LYS A 2 -21.42 0.10 -14.27
C LYS A 2 -21.01 -0.99 -13.27
N SER A 3 -20.66 -2.19 -13.76
CA SER A 3 -20.22 -3.31 -12.90
C SER A 3 -18.86 -3.07 -12.23
N GLU A 4 -17.94 -2.41 -12.90
CA GLU A 4 -16.60 -2.08 -12.38
C GLU A 4 -16.67 -1.02 -11.28
N LEU A 5 -17.47 0.04 -11.50
CA LEU A 5 -17.72 1.05 -10.48
C LEU A 5 -18.39 0.43 -9.25
N ALA A 6 -19.39 -0.45 -9.46
CA ALA A 6 -20.04 -1.15 -8.36
C ALA A 6 -19.06 -2.03 -7.56
N LEU A 7 -18.12 -2.71 -8.25
CA LEU A 7 -17.09 -3.53 -7.60
C LEU A 7 -16.12 -2.67 -6.79
N LEU A 8 -15.72 -1.51 -7.34
CA LEU A 8 -14.83 -0.57 -6.65
C LEU A 8 -15.48 0.01 -5.39
N LEU A 9 -16.75 0.44 -5.49
CA LEU A 9 -17.52 0.91 -4.33
C LEU A 9 -17.73 -0.19 -3.28
N LYS A 10 -17.95 -1.42 -3.71
CA LYS A 10 -18.02 -2.59 -2.81
C LYS A 10 -16.70 -2.81 -2.08
N ALA A 11 -15.55 -2.70 -2.77
CA ALA A 11 -14.22 -2.83 -2.16
C ALA A 11 -13.97 -1.72 -1.13
N LEU A 12 -14.32 -0.47 -1.47
CA LEU A 12 -14.20 0.67 -0.56
C LEU A 12 -15.07 0.49 0.69
N ALA A 13 -16.34 0.14 0.53
CA ALA A 13 -17.26 -0.08 1.64
C ALA A 13 -16.80 -1.27 2.53
N PHE A 14 -16.26 -2.33 1.91
CA PHE A 14 -15.70 -3.46 2.65
C PHE A 14 -14.48 -3.03 3.48
N ALA A 15 -13.51 -2.34 2.87
CA ALA A 15 -12.31 -1.84 3.56
C ALA A 15 -12.68 -0.88 4.70
N ALA A 16 -13.60 0.07 4.46
CA ALA A 16 -14.07 1.01 5.48
C ALA A 16 -14.66 0.30 6.69
N ARG A 17 -15.51 -0.73 6.47
CA ARG A 17 -16.08 -1.52 7.55
C ARG A 17 -15.04 -2.32 8.32
N LYS A 18 -14.07 -2.94 7.62
CA LYS A 18 -13.01 -3.75 8.24
C LYS A 18 -12.02 -2.92 9.05
N HIS A 19 -11.74 -1.68 8.62
CA HIS A 19 -10.81 -0.75 9.28
C HIS A 19 -11.50 0.31 10.15
N ARG A 20 -12.81 0.18 10.44
CA ARG A 20 -13.62 1.23 11.11
C ARG A 20 -13.01 1.74 12.42
N ASP A 21 -12.41 0.85 13.21
CA ASP A 21 -11.85 1.16 14.52
C ASP A 21 -10.33 1.40 14.48
N GLN A 22 -9.71 1.21 13.30
CA GLN A 22 -8.27 1.40 13.12
C GLN A 22 -7.93 2.87 12.84
N ARG A 23 -6.83 3.32 13.40
CA ARG A 23 -6.32 4.70 13.24
C ARG A 23 -4.89 4.70 12.71
N ARG A 24 -4.53 5.75 11.98
CA ARG A 24 -3.16 6.03 11.56
C ARG A 24 -2.32 6.41 12.79
N LYS A 25 -1.01 6.28 12.68
CA LYS A 25 -0.06 6.62 13.75
C LYS A 25 0.38 8.09 13.70
N ASP A 26 -0.31 8.93 12.94
CA ASP A 26 -0.11 10.38 12.94
C ASP A 26 -0.68 10.99 14.24
N ALA A 27 -0.26 12.23 14.56
CA ALA A 27 -0.71 12.92 15.76
C ALA A 27 -2.24 13.13 15.81
N ALA A 28 -2.92 13.18 14.65
CA ALA A 28 -4.37 13.35 14.54
C ALA A 28 -5.15 12.03 14.70
N ALA A 29 -4.47 10.88 14.80
CA ALA A 29 -5.10 9.55 14.82
C ALA A 29 -6.17 9.40 13.71
N SER A 30 -5.84 9.82 12.50
CA SER A 30 -6.76 9.85 11.36
C SER A 30 -7.36 8.47 11.07
N PRO A 31 -8.61 8.37 10.58
CA PRO A 31 -9.20 7.09 10.18
C PRO A 31 -8.31 6.34 9.19
N TYR A 32 -8.08 5.05 9.45
CA TYR A 32 -7.14 4.25 8.64
C TYR A 32 -7.55 4.17 7.17
N ILE A 33 -8.84 4.16 6.87
CA ILE A 33 -9.38 4.07 5.50
C ILE A 33 -8.87 5.19 4.57
N ASN A 34 -8.45 6.33 5.12
CA ASN A 34 -7.88 7.42 4.34
C ASN A 34 -6.62 6.98 3.56
N HIS A 35 -5.85 6.02 4.10
CA HIS A 35 -4.64 5.50 3.45
C HIS A 35 -4.96 4.65 2.19
N PRO A 36 -5.81 3.61 2.24
CA PRO A 36 -6.22 2.89 1.03
C PRO A 36 -6.85 3.79 -0.04
N ILE A 37 -7.65 4.79 0.37
CA ILE A 37 -8.22 5.78 -0.56
C ILE A 37 -7.12 6.60 -1.23
N ALA A 38 -6.16 7.11 -0.46
CA ALA A 38 -5.03 7.87 -1.00
C ALA A 38 -4.19 7.03 -1.97
N LEU A 39 -4.00 5.75 -1.68
CA LEU A 39 -3.27 4.81 -2.52
C LEU A 39 -3.98 4.59 -3.86
N ALA A 40 -5.29 4.31 -3.85
CA ALA A 40 -6.09 4.21 -5.06
C ALA A 40 -6.06 5.51 -5.88
N ASN A 41 -6.12 6.67 -5.21
CA ASN A 41 -6.04 7.97 -5.85
C ASN A 41 -4.67 8.23 -6.52
N VAL A 42 -3.55 7.82 -5.91
CA VAL A 42 -2.21 7.88 -6.52
C VAL A 42 -2.16 7.00 -7.78
N LEU A 43 -2.70 5.79 -7.74
CA LEU A 43 -2.76 4.90 -8.91
C LEU A 43 -3.52 5.56 -10.07
N VAL A 44 -4.70 6.12 -9.81
CA VAL A 44 -5.52 6.73 -10.87
C VAL A 44 -4.91 8.04 -11.36
N LYS A 45 -4.67 9.01 -10.47
CA LYS A 45 -4.30 10.37 -10.88
C LYS A 45 -2.86 10.50 -11.33
N GLU A 46 -1.94 9.87 -10.62
CA GLU A 46 -0.51 9.99 -10.93
C GLU A 46 -0.05 8.86 -11.85
N GLY A 47 -0.53 7.64 -11.62
CA GLY A 47 -0.26 6.49 -12.48
C GLY A 47 -1.03 6.52 -13.80
N GLY A 48 -2.29 6.92 -13.79
CA GLY A 48 -3.21 6.68 -14.90
C GLY A 48 -3.62 5.21 -15.00
N VAL A 49 -3.61 4.51 -13.83
CA VAL A 49 -4.03 3.11 -13.74
C VAL A 49 -5.55 3.05 -13.66
N ASP A 50 -6.17 2.32 -14.56
CA ASP A 50 -7.61 2.11 -14.66
C ASP A 50 -8.05 0.64 -14.47
N ASP A 51 -7.09 -0.29 -14.28
CA ASP A 51 -7.42 -1.71 -13.99
C ASP A 51 -8.18 -1.81 -12.66
N THR A 52 -9.46 -2.14 -12.76
CA THR A 52 -10.37 -2.28 -11.62
C THR A 52 -9.87 -3.28 -10.59
N ALA A 53 -9.19 -4.36 -10.99
CA ALA A 53 -8.66 -5.34 -10.04
C ALA A 53 -7.50 -4.76 -9.23
N VAL A 54 -6.63 -3.95 -9.84
CA VAL A 54 -5.55 -3.23 -9.16
C VAL A 54 -6.11 -2.21 -8.17
N LEU A 55 -7.10 -1.43 -8.60
CA LEU A 55 -7.74 -0.41 -7.74
C LEU A 55 -8.48 -1.03 -6.56
N CYS A 56 -9.21 -2.14 -6.77
CA CYS A 56 -9.84 -2.89 -5.69
C CYS A 56 -8.78 -3.47 -4.74
N ALA A 57 -7.71 -4.06 -5.27
CA ALA A 57 -6.62 -4.59 -4.45
C ALA A 57 -5.94 -3.48 -3.63
N ALA A 58 -5.79 -2.28 -4.19
CA ALA A 58 -5.28 -1.11 -3.48
C ALA A 58 -6.16 -0.72 -2.29
N LEU A 59 -7.49 -0.71 -2.46
CA LEU A 59 -8.43 -0.46 -1.37
C LEU A 59 -8.41 -1.54 -0.29
N LEU A 60 -8.13 -2.79 -0.66
CA LEU A 60 -8.18 -3.97 0.20
C LEU A 60 -6.82 -4.41 0.76
N HIS A 61 -5.70 -3.77 0.36
CA HIS A 61 -4.34 -4.29 0.52
C HIS A 61 -3.95 -4.68 1.95
N ASP A 62 -4.42 -3.94 2.94
CA ASP A 62 -4.11 -4.19 4.35
C ASP A 62 -5.19 -5.02 5.09
N THR A 63 -6.30 -5.39 4.44
CA THR A 63 -7.39 -6.10 5.11
C THR A 63 -6.98 -7.48 5.61
N LEU A 64 -6.16 -8.23 4.83
CA LEU A 64 -5.63 -9.53 5.26
C LEU A 64 -4.60 -9.39 6.38
N GLU A 65 -3.81 -8.31 6.37
CA GLU A 65 -2.74 -8.11 7.34
C GLU A 65 -3.25 -7.58 8.67
N ASP A 66 -4.20 -6.65 8.63
CA ASP A 66 -4.54 -5.79 9.75
C ASP A 66 -5.93 -6.09 10.35
N THR A 67 -6.71 -6.97 9.76
CA THR A 67 -8.07 -7.29 10.23
C THR A 67 -8.31 -8.80 10.29
N ALA A 68 -9.48 -9.21 10.77
CA ALA A 68 -9.90 -10.63 10.76
C ALA A 68 -10.32 -11.14 9.37
N THR A 69 -10.03 -10.40 8.28
CA THR A 69 -10.37 -10.81 6.93
C THR A 69 -9.54 -12.02 6.50
N THR A 70 -10.18 -13.02 5.91
CA THR A 70 -9.51 -14.19 5.37
C THR A 70 -9.39 -14.14 3.84
N ARG A 71 -8.40 -14.85 3.29
CA ARG A 71 -8.27 -15.00 1.83
C ARG A 71 -9.52 -15.58 1.18
N LYS A 72 -10.18 -16.57 1.86
CA LYS A 72 -11.44 -17.16 1.38
C LYS A 72 -12.58 -16.12 1.32
N GLU A 73 -12.64 -15.21 2.31
CA GLU A 73 -13.62 -14.12 2.31
C GLU A 73 -13.39 -13.16 1.15
N LEU A 74 -12.14 -12.77 0.88
CA LEU A 74 -11.81 -11.93 -0.29
C LEU A 74 -12.14 -12.63 -1.61
N GLN A 75 -11.80 -13.91 -1.76
CA GLN A 75 -12.11 -14.68 -2.97
C GLN A 75 -13.61 -14.73 -3.25
N ARG A 76 -14.42 -15.01 -2.22
CA ARG A 76 -15.89 -15.04 -2.36
C ARG A 76 -16.47 -13.66 -2.71
N SER A 77 -15.92 -12.60 -2.14
CA SER A 77 -16.46 -11.25 -2.28
C SER A 77 -15.99 -10.53 -3.56
N PHE A 78 -14.75 -10.78 -4.00
CA PHE A 78 -14.07 -9.99 -5.03
C PHE A 78 -13.41 -10.83 -6.13
N GLY A 79 -13.48 -12.16 -6.03
CA GLY A 79 -12.88 -13.08 -7.00
C GLY A 79 -11.41 -13.39 -6.73
N THR A 80 -10.92 -14.41 -7.43
CA THR A 80 -9.57 -14.99 -7.21
C THR A 80 -8.46 -14.00 -7.55
N LYS A 81 -8.60 -13.23 -8.67
CA LYS A 81 -7.57 -12.28 -9.13
C LYS A 81 -7.28 -11.22 -8.05
N ILE A 82 -8.31 -10.54 -7.54
CA ILE A 82 -8.15 -9.49 -6.53
C ILE A 82 -7.58 -10.07 -5.24
N ALA A 83 -8.10 -11.21 -4.78
CA ALA A 83 -7.59 -11.86 -3.57
C ALA A 83 -6.13 -12.32 -3.69
N ALA A 84 -5.68 -12.71 -4.88
CA ALA A 84 -4.28 -13.06 -5.15
C ALA A 84 -3.38 -11.83 -5.07
N ILE A 85 -3.75 -10.71 -5.71
CA ILE A 85 -2.99 -9.45 -5.64
C ILE A 85 -2.83 -8.98 -4.19
N VAL A 86 -3.93 -8.99 -3.41
CA VAL A 86 -3.89 -8.62 -1.99
C VAL A 86 -2.96 -9.55 -1.20
N ALA A 87 -3.02 -10.86 -1.42
CA ALA A 87 -2.16 -11.82 -0.75
C ALA A 87 -0.66 -11.60 -1.05
N GLU A 88 -0.31 -11.21 -2.29
CA GLU A 88 1.08 -10.94 -2.68
C GLU A 88 1.68 -9.70 -1.99
N VAL A 89 0.85 -8.74 -1.59
CA VAL A 89 1.30 -7.52 -0.90
C VAL A 89 1.23 -7.62 0.62
N THR A 90 0.58 -8.66 1.16
CA THR A 90 0.36 -8.91 2.59
C THR A 90 1.63 -9.50 3.25
N ASP A 91 2.03 -8.95 4.39
CA ASP A 91 3.12 -9.48 5.21
C ASP A 91 2.60 -10.56 6.20
N ASP A 92 3.46 -11.51 6.55
CA ASP A 92 3.18 -12.44 7.65
C ASP A 92 3.49 -11.79 9.01
N LYS A 93 2.48 -11.32 9.70
CA LYS A 93 2.62 -10.67 11.02
C LYS A 93 3.17 -11.55 12.14
N ARG A 94 3.19 -12.86 11.97
CA ARG A 94 3.82 -13.79 12.92
C ARG A 94 5.34 -13.63 12.94
N LEU A 95 5.91 -13.07 11.86
CA LEU A 95 7.35 -12.83 11.75
C LEU A 95 7.75 -11.50 12.42
N PRO A 96 8.95 -11.42 13.00
CA PRO A 96 9.52 -10.19 13.52
C PRO A 96 9.57 -9.09 12.45
N LYS A 97 9.36 -7.82 12.85
CA LYS A 97 9.33 -6.67 11.95
C LYS A 97 10.56 -6.56 11.04
N ALA A 98 11.75 -6.80 11.55
CA ALA A 98 12.99 -6.77 10.76
C ALA A 98 12.96 -7.81 9.65
N ARG A 99 12.46 -9.03 9.96
CA ARG A 99 12.32 -10.12 8.99
C ARG A 99 11.31 -9.78 7.90
N ARG A 100 10.13 -9.23 8.26
CA ARG A 100 9.12 -8.78 7.29
C ARG A 100 9.70 -7.74 6.33
N LYS A 101 10.39 -6.73 6.86
CA LYS A 101 11.07 -5.71 6.03
C LYS A 101 12.09 -6.30 5.05
N SER A 102 12.90 -7.25 5.51
CA SER A 102 13.86 -7.98 4.66
C SER A 102 13.16 -8.78 3.56
N LEU A 103 12.07 -9.48 3.91
CA LEU A 103 11.28 -10.27 2.96
C LEU A 103 10.59 -9.39 1.91
N GLN A 104 10.09 -8.21 2.27
CA GLN A 104 9.53 -7.28 1.28
C GLN A 104 10.56 -6.90 0.22
N VAL A 105 11.81 -6.60 0.60
CA VAL A 105 12.88 -6.31 -0.36
C VAL A 105 13.19 -7.53 -1.24
N LYS A 106 13.28 -8.73 -0.62
CA LYS A 106 13.60 -9.97 -1.34
C LYS A 106 12.52 -10.37 -2.34
N HIS A 107 11.26 -10.23 -1.97
CA HIS A 107 10.12 -10.71 -2.76
C HIS A 107 9.65 -9.68 -3.80
N ALA A 108 9.96 -8.40 -3.64
CA ALA A 108 9.47 -7.31 -4.50
C ALA A 108 9.68 -7.56 -6.01
N ALA A 109 10.81 -8.19 -6.41
CA ALA A 109 11.05 -8.50 -7.81
C ALA A 109 10.13 -9.59 -8.39
N ARG A 110 9.59 -10.48 -7.51
CA ARG A 110 8.92 -11.72 -7.91
C ARG A 110 7.39 -11.67 -7.91
N ILE A 111 6.80 -10.66 -7.26
CA ILE A 111 5.34 -10.48 -7.24
C ILE A 111 4.82 -10.04 -8.60
N SER A 112 3.52 -10.25 -8.85
CA SER A 112 2.87 -9.87 -10.10
C SER A 112 3.03 -8.38 -10.42
N ARG A 113 2.83 -8.00 -11.68
CA ARG A 113 2.84 -6.58 -12.10
C ARG A 113 1.80 -5.78 -11.34
N GLU A 114 0.61 -6.32 -11.17
CA GLU A 114 -0.50 -5.72 -10.44
C GLU A 114 -0.14 -5.49 -8.96
N ALA A 115 0.45 -6.47 -8.30
CA ALA A 115 0.91 -6.34 -6.92
C ALA A 115 2.06 -5.31 -6.78
N LYS A 116 2.95 -5.21 -7.79
CA LYS A 116 3.99 -4.16 -7.84
C LYS A 116 3.38 -2.77 -7.92
N LEU A 117 2.32 -2.56 -8.71
CA LEU A 117 1.61 -1.28 -8.79
C LEU A 117 1.04 -0.88 -7.43
N VAL A 118 0.35 -1.80 -6.75
CA VAL A 118 -0.20 -1.57 -5.40
C VAL A 118 0.93 -1.23 -4.42
N LYS A 119 2.00 -2.02 -4.40
CA LYS A 119 3.13 -1.80 -3.49
C LYS A 119 3.88 -0.50 -3.77
N LEU A 120 4.01 -0.10 -5.04
CA LEU A 120 4.63 1.17 -5.43
C LEU A 120 3.79 2.37 -4.91
N ALA A 121 2.47 2.34 -5.12
CA ALA A 121 1.58 3.38 -4.62
C ALA A 121 1.54 3.40 -3.07
N ASP A 122 1.58 2.24 -2.40
CA ASP A 122 1.71 2.16 -0.94
C ASP A 122 2.98 2.88 -0.45
N LYS A 123 4.13 2.60 -1.05
CA LYS A 123 5.39 3.24 -0.63
C LYS A 123 5.38 4.74 -0.91
N ILE A 124 4.79 5.21 -2.03
CA ILE A 124 4.61 6.64 -2.30
C ILE A 124 3.79 7.31 -1.18
N CYS A 125 2.62 6.75 -0.85
CA CYS A 125 1.77 7.29 0.20
C CYS A 125 2.49 7.31 1.56
N ASN A 126 3.11 6.20 1.93
CA ASN A 126 3.77 6.06 3.23
C ASN A 126 4.96 7.01 3.41
N ILE A 127 5.84 7.18 2.41
CA ILE A 127 6.96 8.13 2.54
C ILE A 127 6.48 9.58 2.52
N ARG A 128 5.41 9.91 1.77
CA ARG A 128 4.76 11.23 1.83
C ARG A 128 4.18 11.52 3.22
N ASP A 129 3.53 10.52 3.83
CA ASP A 129 3.00 10.65 5.19
C ASP A 129 4.11 10.85 6.21
N VAL A 130 5.20 10.05 6.13
CA VAL A 130 6.36 10.21 7.02
C VAL A 130 7.04 11.58 6.84
N ALA A 131 7.09 12.12 5.60
CA ALA A 131 7.65 13.45 5.35
C ALA A 131 6.81 14.58 5.94
N ARG A 132 5.47 14.45 5.84
CA ARG A 132 4.53 15.53 6.21
C ARG A 132 4.05 15.43 7.66
N ARG A 133 3.76 14.21 8.12
CA ARG A 133 3.13 13.89 9.40
C ARG A 133 3.73 12.59 9.93
N PRO A 134 5.00 12.62 10.39
CA PRO A 134 5.67 11.41 10.87
C PRO A 134 4.87 10.77 12.00
N PRO A 135 4.92 9.43 12.13
CA PRO A 135 4.33 8.75 13.28
C PRO A 135 4.88 9.31 14.59
N THR A 136 4.01 9.42 15.59
CA THR A 136 4.38 9.90 16.91
C THR A 136 5.58 9.12 17.45
N GLY A 137 6.57 9.85 17.99
CA GLY A 137 7.79 9.27 18.53
C GLY A 137 8.85 8.82 17.50
N TRP A 138 8.69 9.17 16.19
CA TRP A 138 9.72 8.92 15.20
C TRP A 138 10.70 10.10 15.11
N ASP A 139 11.94 9.86 15.53
CA ASP A 139 13.05 10.80 15.31
C ASP A 139 13.49 10.82 13.81
N LYS A 140 14.33 11.79 13.48
CA LYS A 140 14.83 11.95 12.10
C LYS A 140 15.62 10.72 11.60
N ARG A 141 16.37 10.04 12.48
CA ARG A 141 17.09 8.82 12.13
C ARG A 141 16.13 7.73 11.67
N ARG A 142 15.07 7.47 12.47
CA ARG A 142 14.06 6.44 12.13
C ARG A 142 13.27 6.77 10.87
N GLN A 143 12.98 8.06 10.64
CA GLN A 143 12.37 8.50 9.38
C GLN A 143 13.29 8.18 8.20
N ARG A 144 14.59 8.52 8.25
CA ARG A 144 15.57 8.19 7.21
C ARG A 144 15.66 6.70 6.95
N GLU A 145 15.77 5.89 8.00
CA GLU A 145 15.81 4.42 7.89
C GLU A 145 14.56 3.85 7.17
N TYR A 146 13.40 4.50 7.39
CA TYR A 146 12.17 4.10 6.70
C TYR A 146 12.21 4.46 5.21
N PHE A 147 12.65 5.67 4.86
CA PHE A 147 12.84 6.08 3.47
C PHE A 147 13.80 5.16 2.74
N ASP A 148 14.96 4.88 3.34
CA ASP A 148 15.99 4.03 2.73
C ASP A 148 15.50 2.59 2.55
N TRP A 149 14.72 2.07 3.50
CA TRP A 149 14.07 0.78 3.32
C TRP A 149 13.04 0.79 2.20
N ALA A 150 12.18 1.81 2.14
CA ALA A 150 11.18 1.94 1.08
C ALA A 150 11.85 1.99 -0.30
N LYS A 151 12.96 2.76 -0.42
CA LYS A 151 13.75 2.82 -1.65
C LYS A 151 14.29 1.44 -2.06
N ARG A 152 14.88 0.67 -1.12
CA ARG A 152 15.36 -0.69 -1.41
C ARG A 152 14.26 -1.62 -1.93
N VAL A 153 13.02 -1.49 -1.44
CA VAL A 153 11.89 -2.26 -1.96
C VAL A 153 11.58 -1.85 -3.39
N ILE A 154 11.48 -0.54 -3.67
CA ILE A 154 11.12 -0.02 -4.99
C ILE A 154 12.20 -0.30 -6.03
N ASP A 155 13.48 -0.18 -5.67
CA ASP A 155 14.59 -0.47 -6.59
C ASP A 155 14.58 -1.93 -7.11
N ARG A 156 13.94 -2.86 -6.37
CA ARG A 156 13.71 -4.24 -6.85
C ARG A 156 12.58 -4.38 -7.86
N MET A 157 11.79 -3.31 -8.08
CA MET A 157 10.61 -3.32 -8.94
C MET A 157 10.70 -2.29 -10.08
N ARG A 158 11.85 -1.62 -10.25
CA ARG A 158 12.06 -0.62 -11.30
C ARG A 158 11.73 -1.19 -12.68
N GLY A 159 11.21 -0.32 -13.56
CA GLY A 159 10.76 -0.68 -14.91
C GLY A 159 9.31 -1.14 -14.99
N VAL A 160 8.57 -1.15 -13.86
CA VAL A 160 7.16 -1.59 -13.86
C VAL A 160 6.20 -0.49 -14.30
N HIS A 161 6.46 0.77 -13.88
CA HIS A 161 5.58 1.90 -14.19
C HIS A 161 6.29 3.27 -14.08
N PRO A 162 6.77 3.84 -15.20
CA PRO A 162 7.62 5.04 -15.18
C PRO A 162 7.01 6.26 -14.49
N ARG A 163 5.69 6.50 -14.62
CA ARG A 163 5.03 7.64 -13.96
C ARG A 163 5.02 7.51 -12.44
N LEU A 164 4.65 6.32 -11.91
CA LEU A 164 4.64 6.07 -10.48
C LEU A 164 6.07 6.03 -9.92
N GLU A 165 7.05 5.55 -10.68
CA GLU A 165 8.46 5.56 -10.26
C GLU A 165 8.98 6.99 -10.11
N ARG A 166 8.67 7.89 -11.05
CA ARG A 166 8.98 9.33 -10.89
C ARG A 166 8.26 9.94 -9.69
N ALA A 167 7.00 9.57 -9.45
CA ALA A 167 6.26 10.04 -8.28
C ALA A 167 6.90 9.56 -6.96
N PHE A 168 7.42 8.33 -6.94
CA PHE A 168 8.18 7.81 -5.81
C PHE A 168 9.50 8.60 -5.62
N ASP A 169 10.26 8.82 -6.68
CA ASP A 169 11.54 9.54 -6.61
C ASP A 169 11.34 10.99 -6.13
N ALA A 170 10.29 11.67 -6.61
CA ALA A 170 9.90 12.99 -6.12
C ALA A 170 9.46 13.00 -4.64
N ALA A 171 8.83 11.93 -4.17
CA ALA A 171 8.51 11.77 -2.75
C ALA A 171 9.77 11.45 -1.93
N TYR A 172 10.66 10.61 -2.45
CA TYR A 172 11.92 10.23 -1.79
C TYR A 172 12.89 11.42 -1.64
N SER A 173 12.91 12.36 -2.59
CA SER A 173 13.74 13.58 -2.47
C SER A 173 13.43 14.43 -1.23
N LYS A 174 12.29 14.21 -0.59
CA LYS A 174 11.91 14.83 0.69
C LYS A 174 12.39 14.06 1.93
N ARG A 175 13.30 13.10 1.73
CA ARG A 175 13.94 12.38 2.83
C ARG A 175 14.59 13.38 3.79
N PRO A 176 14.36 13.28 5.11
CA PRO A 176 14.95 14.19 6.08
C PRO A 176 16.47 14.24 5.97
N GLY A 177 17.04 15.45 5.98
CA GLY A 177 18.49 15.67 5.98
C GLY A 177 19.19 15.06 7.20
N GLY A 178 20.52 14.89 7.09
CA GLY A 178 21.38 14.47 8.20
C GLY A 178 21.55 15.59 9.22
#